data_807dbecb95503c800f5d5aada7a8be24
#
_entry.id   807dbecb95503c800f5d5aada7a8be24
#
_cell.length_a   1.000
_cell.length_b   1.000
_cell.length_c   1.000
_cell.angle_alpha   90.00
_cell.angle_beta   90.00
_cell.angle_gamma   90.00
#
_symmetry.space_group_name_H-M   'P 1'
#
loop_
_entity.id
_entity.type
_entity.pdbx_description
1 polymer ?
#
loop_
_entity_poly.entity_id
_entity_poly.type
_entity_poly.pdbx_seq_one_letter_code
_entity_poly.pdbx_strand_id
1 'polypeptide(L)'
;MKFKSGDQGNIFYKSSNPFEFYDIFNRKNEKNQEVFGTLVFPEAKKDTYPLVICMHGSMGWAMSSHDHSVNFLENGFAIFKVQSFESRNVTSIVEDQVQVTVATAQTDCFEALKILLNHPDIEPNNIFIAGWSFGGSTAIYSAWEPIAEKLAPDGERFKAFLAFYPGAYMWPEEMRWSSRPILSLIGTDDDYTPASLLEELSPAINKAGGNSSVILYQDSHHSFDRVDPVAYLPNAVALSKQHSVIKKDGYQYFDGSDGVRYEMNTPEERIKLIQSGLAPIGAHLGCNWKARKKSMKDSLNFLIENLSD
;
A
#
# COMPACT_ATOMS: atom_id res chain seq x y z
N MET A 1 -19.28 11.34 9.60
CA MET A 1 -18.82 11.29 11.01
C MET A 1 -18.55 12.72 11.45
N LYS A 2 -18.79 13.10 12.71
CA LYS A 2 -18.44 14.43 13.23
C LYS A 2 -17.35 14.26 14.28
N PHE A 3 -16.19 14.85 14.02
CA PHE A 3 -15.09 14.90 14.96
C PHE A 3 -15.11 16.18 15.82
N LYS A 4 -14.52 16.08 17.00
CA LYS A 4 -14.17 17.22 17.86
C LYS A 4 -12.64 17.32 17.89
N SER A 5 -12.13 18.49 18.23
CA SER A 5 -10.70 18.65 18.49
C SER A 5 -10.25 17.72 19.61
N GLY A 6 -9.14 17.02 19.40
CA GLY A 6 -8.57 16.04 20.32
C GLY A 6 -9.13 14.63 20.17
N ASP A 7 -10.10 14.37 19.29
CA ASP A 7 -10.57 13.00 19.03
C ASP A 7 -9.43 12.14 18.45
N GLN A 8 -9.07 11.04 19.14
CA GLN A 8 -8.00 10.13 18.73
C GLN A 8 -8.27 8.71 19.26
N GLY A 9 -7.38 7.77 18.98
CA GLY A 9 -7.56 6.35 19.31
C GLY A 9 -8.28 5.60 18.19
N ASN A 10 -9.07 4.58 18.54
CA ASN A 10 -9.76 3.77 17.53
C ASN A 10 -10.98 4.48 16.96
N ILE A 11 -10.96 4.68 15.65
CA ILE A 11 -12.02 5.32 14.88
C ILE A 11 -12.62 4.26 13.95
N PHE A 12 -13.92 3.98 14.12
CA PHE A 12 -14.65 2.99 13.32
C PHE A 12 -15.37 3.66 12.16
N TYR A 13 -15.30 3.04 10.99
CA TYR A 13 -15.93 3.57 9.76
C TYR A 13 -16.43 2.44 8.85
N LYS A 14 -17.29 2.79 7.90
CA LYS A 14 -17.83 1.82 6.95
C LYS A 14 -16.96 1.73 5.71
N SER A 15 -16.69 0.49 5.30
CA SER A 15 -15.95 0.11 4.11
C SER A 15 -16.66 -1.03 3.36
N SER A 16 -16.02 -1.57 2.34
CA SER A 16 -16.51 -2.71 1.57
C SER A 16 -15.40 -3.74 1.35
N ASN A 17 -15.76 -4.89 0.74
CA ASN A 17 -14.84 -6.01 0.51
C ASN A 17 -14.72 -6.33 -1.01
N PRO A 18 -14.26 -5.40 -1.88
CA PRO A 18 -13.97 -5.76 -3.26
C PRO A 18 -12.80 -6.74 -3.29
N PHE A 19 -12.94 -7.85 -4.03
CA PHE A 19 -11.83 -8.79 -4.18
C PHE A 19 -10.77 -8.23 -5.11
N GLU A 20 -11.20 -7.68 -6.27
CA GLU A 20 -10.30 -7.06 -7.24
C GLU A 20 -10.82 -5.72 -7.74
N PHE A 21 -10.02 -5.04 -8.55
CA PHE A 21 -10.39 -3.78 -9.16
C PHE A 21 -11.65 -3.90 -10.01
N TYR A 22 -11.88 -5.06 -10.64
CA TYR A 22 -13.12 -5.34 -11.36
C TYR A 22 -14.36 -5.10 -10.49
N ASP A 23 -14.31 -5.49 -9.22
CA ASP A 23 -15.41 -5.24 -8.28
C ASP A 23 -15.64 -3.75 -8.03
N ILE A 24 -14.56 -2.98 -7.88
CA ILE A 24 -14.63 -1.53 -7.67
C ILE A 24 -15.23 -0.82 -8.90
N PHE A 25 -14.88 -1.27 -10.10
CA PHE A 25 -15.35 -0.66 -11.35
C PHE A 25 -16.80 -1.01 -11.68
N ASN A 26 -17.23 -2.25 -11.40
CA ASN A 26 -18.42 -2.85 -12.03
C ASN A 26 -19.52 -3.28 -11.04
N ARG A 27 -19.19 -3.45 -9.76
CA ARG A 27 -20.16 -3.87 -8.74
C ARG A 27 -20.52 -2.71 -7.83
N LYS A 28 -21.74 -2.76 -7.27
CA LYS A 28 -22.11 -1.87 -6.17
C LYS A 28 -21.28 -2.30 -4.95
N ASN A 29 -20.32 -1.47 -4.60
CA ASN A 29 -19.54 -1.66 -3.36
C ASN A 29 -20.41 -1.26 -2.17
N GLU A 30 -21.24 -2.18 -1.70
CA GLU A 30 -22.04 -1.96 -0.50
C GLU A 30 -21.11 -1.83 0.71
N LYS A 31 -21.25 -0.71 1.42
CA LYS A 31 -20.45 -0.43 2.64
C LYS A 31 -21.00 -1.21 3.83
N ASN A 32 -20.90 -2.54 3.75
CA ASN A 32 -21.38 -3.48 4.77
C ASN A 32 -20.28 -3.96 5.74
N GLN A 33 -19.01 -3.63 5.47
CA GLN A 33 -17.88 -3.93 6.34
C GLN A 33 -17.64 -2.77 7.31
N GLU A 34 -17.57 -3.05 8.60
CA GLU A 34 -17.03 -2.12 9.57
C GLU A 34 -15.51 -2.33 9.68
N VAL A 35 -14.76 -1.25 9.53
CA VAL A 35 -13.31 -1.21 9.64
C VAL A 35 -12.96 -0.17 10.70
N PHE A 36 -11.84 -0.34 11.38
CA PHE A 36 -11.31 0.70 12.24
C PHE A 36 -9.85 1.01 11.92
N GLY A 37 -9.43 2.18 12.36
CA GLY A 37 -8.03 2.57 12.37
C GLY A 37 -7.72 3.32 13.65
N THR A 38 -6.45 3.37 14.02
CA THR A 38 -5.98 4.04 15.24
C THR A 38 -5.32 5.36 14.89
N LEU A 39 -5.94 6.47 15.29
CA LEU A 39 -5.40 7.82 15.14
C LEU A 39 -4.54 8.20 16.34
N VAL A 40 -3.34 8.70 16.08
CA VAL A 40 -2.40 9.17 17.09
C VAL A 40 -1.84 10.52 16.64
N PHE A 41 -1.87 11.51 17.53
CA PHE A 41 -1.24 12.82 17.30
C PHE A 41 0.15 12.89 17.94
N PRO A 42 1.05 13.75 17.40
CA PRO A 42 2.31 14.08 18.04
C PRO A 42 2.12 14.64 19.45
N GLU A 43 3.12 14.45 20.33
CA GLU A 43 3.12 15.07 21.67
C GLU A 43 3.24 16.61 21.60
N ALA A 44 3.99 17.11 20.61
CA ALA A 44 4.13 18.54 20.37
C ALA A 44 2.80 19.13 19.88
N LYS A 45 2.20 20.01 20.68
CA LYS A 45 0.90 20.61 20.36
C LYS A 45 1.01 21.64 19.23
N LYS A 46 0.13 21.45 18.24
CA LYS A 46 -0.15 22.40 17.14
C LYS A 46 -1.66 22.53 16.99
N ASP A 47 -2.10 23.54 16.24
CA ASP A 47 -3.53 23.71 15.93
C ASP A 47 -4.02 22.62 14.96
N THR A 48 -3.18 22.25 13.97
CA THR A 48 -3.44 21.20 13.01
C THR A 48 -2.16 20.42 12.69
N TYR A 49 -2.32 19.20 12.15
CA TYR A 49 -1.22 18.28 11.84
C TYR A 49 -1.36 17.71 10.43
N PRO A 50 -0.26 17.61 9.67
CA PRO A 50 -0.22 16.73 8.51
C PRO A 50 -0.43 15.29 8.97
N LEU A 51 -1.07 14.47 8.13
CA LEU A 51 -1.45 13.10 8.46
C LEU A 51 -0.81 12.10 7.52
N VAL A 52 -0.33 10.97 8.05
CA VAL A 52 0.03 9.79 7.26
C VAL A 52 -0.97 8.66 7.55
N ILE A 53 -1.73 8.26 6.55
CA ILE A 53 -2.56 7.04 6.60
C ILE A 53 -1.65 5.87 6.26
N CYS A 54 -1.51 4.92 7.19
CA CYS A 54 -0.56 3.82 7.12
C CYS A 54 -1.29 2.49 6.90
N MET A 55 -0.78 1.66 5.95
CA MET A 55 -1.25 0.30 5.68
C MET A 55 -0.15 -0.73 5.94
N HIS A 56 -0.49 -1.77 6.69
CA HIS A 56 0.42 -2.87 7.08
C HIS A 56 0.77 -3.81 5.91
N GLY A 57 1.73 -4.72 6.13
CA GLY A 57 2.11 -5.78 5.20
C GLY A 57 1.24 -7.04 5.28
N SER A 58 1.59 -8.08 4.51
CA SER A 58 0.87 -9.37 4.46
C SER A 58 0.87 -10.16 5.77
N MET A 59 1.72 -9.80 6.72
CA MET A 59 1.79 -10.36 8.08
C MET A 59 1.13 -9.44 9.14
N GLY A 60 0.33 -8.45 8.72
CA GLY A 60 -0.17 -7.43 9.62
C GLY A 60 0.91 -6.38 9.99
N TRP A 61 0.73 -5.73 11.14
CA TRP A 61 1.67 -4.72 11.65
C TRP A 61 2.96 -5.34 12.15
N ALA A 62 4.10 -4.91 11.63
CA ALA A 62 5.43 -5.31 12.06
C ALA A 62 6.11 -4.22 12.90
N MET A 63 7.14 -4.58 13.67
CA MET A 63 7.91 -3.63 14.47
C MET A 63 8.52 -2.52 13.60
N SER A 64 9.04 -2.85 12.43
CA SER A 64 9.62 -1.85 11.50
C SER A 64 8.61 -0.78 11.07
N SER A 65 7.36 -1.16 10.77
CA SER A 65 6.33 -0.19 10.43
C SER A 65 5.90 0.68 11.63
N HIS A 66 5.97 0.13 12.86
CA HIS A 66 5.81 0.94 14.07
C HIS A 66 6.94 1.95 14.24
N ASP A 67 8.20 1.53 14.03
CA ASP A 67 9.36 2.41 14.16
C ASP A 67 9.32 3.59 13.17
N HIS A 68 8.93 3.34 11.91
CA HIS A 68 8.69 4.41 10.94
C HIS A 68 7.55 5.33 11.39
N SER A 69 6.44 4.76 11.91
CA SER A 69 5.31 5.55 12.41
C SER A 69 5.72 6.45 13.58
N VAL A 70 6.55 5.94 14.50
CA VAL A 70 7.10 6.74 15.62
C VAL A 70 7.99 7.85 15.09
N ASN A 71 8.89 7.54 14.14
CA ASN A 71 9.73 8.55 13.51
C ASN A 71 8.91 9.67 12.84
N PHE A 72 7.78 9.37 12.20
CA PHE A 72 6.88 10.39 11.64
C PHE A 72 6.18 11.19 12.73
N LEU A 73 5.69 10.56 13.81
CA LEU A 73 5.08 11.23 14.96
C LEU A 73 6.06 12.21 15.64
N GLU A 74 7.30 11.79 15.89
CA GLU A 74 8.36 12.62 16.49
C GLU A 74 8.70 13.84 15.63
N ASN A 75 8.43 13.76 14.30
CA ASN A 75 8.63 14.84 13.35
C ASN A 75 7.36 15.62 12.98
N GLY A 76 6.30 15.46 13.77
CA GLY A 76 5.12 16.31 13.74
C GLY A 76 4.00 15.88 12.80
N PHE A 77 4.01 14.64 12.28
CA PHE A 77 2.91 14.05 11.51
C PHE A 77 1.98 13.26 12.44
N ALA A 78 0.68 13.48 12.32
CA ALA A 78 -0.31 12.54 12.86
C ALA A 78 -0.28 11.23 12.08
N ILE A 79 -0.62 10.11 12.73
CA ILE A 79 -0.60 8.78 12.13
C ILE A 79 -1.98 8.15 12.26
N PHE A 80 -2.48 7.60 11.16
CA PHE A 80 -3.68 6.76 11.17
C PHE A 80 -3.34 5.35 10.67
N LYS A 81 -3.31 4.38 11.57
CA LYS A 81 -3.04 2.97 11.24
C LYS A 81 -4.35 2.27 10.90
N VAL A 82 -4.54 1.91 9.63
CA VAL A 82 -5.71 1.17 9.16
C VAL A 82 -5.60 -0.29 9.60
N GLN A 83 -6.59 -0.80 10.31
CA GLN A 83 -6.65 -2.17 10.85
C GLN A 83 -7.45 -3.09 9.92
N SER A 84 -7.04 -3.18 8.66
CA SER A 84 -7.78 -3.90 7.61
C SER A 84 -7.93 -5.38 7.92
N PHE A 85 -6.87 -6.03 8.41
CA PHE A 85 -6.87 -7.45 8.76
C PHE A 85 -7.65 -7.72 10.05
N GLU A 86 -7.35 -6.97 11.12
CA GLU A 86 -8.02 -7.16 12.40
C GLU A 86 -9.53 -6.95 12.29
N SER A 87 -9.97 -5.98 11.49
CA SER A 87 -11.40 -5.72 11.21
C SER A 87 -12.10 -6.89 10.49
N ARG A 88 -11.35 -7.84 9.93
CA ARG A 88 -11.84 -9.03 9.22
C ARG A 88 -11.45 -10.34 9.86
N ASN A 89 -10.88 -10.32 11.08
CA ASN A 89 -10.33 -11.48 11.78
C ASN A 89 -9.27 -12.25 10.94
N VAL A 90 -8.49 -11.53 10.14
CA VAL A 90 -7.35 -12.05 9.38
C VAL A 90 -6.06 -11.72 10.12
N THR A 91 -5.14 -12.65 10.21
CA THR A 91 -3.83 -12.46 10.84
C THR A 91 -2.70 -12.38 9.83
N SER A 92 -2.81 -13.09 8.72
CA SER A 92 -1.81 -13.14 7.66
C SER A 92 -2.44 -13.60 6.35
N ILE A 93 -1.91 -13.10 5.22
CA ILE A 93 -2.24 -13.55 3.86
C ILE A 93 -1.01 -14.05 3.11
N VAL A 94 0.09 -14.30 3.80
CA VAL A 94 1.39 -14.68 3.20
C VAL A 94 1.30 -15.91 2.32
N GLU A 95 0.45 -16.89 2.70
CA GLU A 95 0.36 -18.20 2.05
C GLU A 95 -0.71 -18.27 0.95
N ASP A 96 -1.69 -17.35 0.93
CA ASP A 96 -2.83 -17.44 -0.01
C ASP A 96 -3.11 -16.15 -0.80
N GLN A 97 -2.83 -14.97 -0.23
CA GLN A 97 -3.03 -13.64 -0.84
C GLN A 97 -4.50 -13.39 -1.31
N VAL A 98 -5.50 -14.08 -0.71
CA VAL A 98 -6.90 -14.02 -1.17
C VAL A 98 -7.90 -13.51 -0.12
N GLN A 99 -7.56 -13.53 1.18
CA GLN A 99 -8.50 -13.17 2.24
C GLN A 99 -8.75 -11.66 2.31
N VAL A 100 -7.69 -10.85 2.14
CA VAL A 100 -7.75 -9.39 2.01
C VAL A 100 -6.81 -8.99 0.89
N THR A 101 -7.32 -8.27 -0.10
CA THR A 101 -6.59 -7.92 -1.31
C THR A 101 -6.17 -6.45 -1.34
N VAL A 102 -5.34 -6.06 -2.31
CA VAL A 102 -4.96 -4.66 -2.53
C VAL A 102 -6.21 -3.80 -2.79
N ALA A 103 -7.18 -4.30 -3.54
CA ALA A 103 -8.45 -3.60 -3.80
C ALA A 103 -9.24 -3.32 -2.51
N THR A 104 -9.32 -4.33 -1.62
CA THR A 104 -9.93 -4.17 -0.28
C THR A 104 -9.20 -3.13 0.55
N ALA A 105 -7.86 -3.23 0.64
CA ALA A 105 -7.04 -2.33 1.44
C ALA A 105 -7.07 -0.88 0.93
N GLN A 106 -7.10 -0.67 -0.39
CA GLN A 106 -7.29 0.66 -0.99
C GLN A 106 -8.65 1.25 -0.62
N THR A 107 -9.71 0.44 -0.69
CA THR A 107 -11.04 0.88 -0.28
C THR A 107 -11.04 1.35 1.17
N ASP A 108 -10.42 0.61 2.08
CA ASP A 108 -10.29 1.00 3.49
C ASP A 108 -9.51 2.31 3.65
N CYS A 109 -8.40 2.49 2.91
CA CYS A 109 -7.59 3.70 2.97
C CYS A 109 -8.33 4.93 2.41
N PHE A 110 -9.07 4.79 1.31
CA PHE A 110 -9.84 5.90 0.75
C PHE A 110 -11.06 6.27 1.62
N GLU A 111 -11.72 5.29 2.25
CA GLU A 111 -12.77 5.58 3.22
C GLU A 111 -12.20 6.28 4.47
N ALA A 112 -11.01 5.88 4.93
CA ALA A 112 -10.29 6.59 5.99
C ALA A 112 -9.96 8.03 5.58
N LEU A 113 -9.44 8.25 4.37
CA LEU A 113 -9.16 9.59 3.83
C LEU A 113 -10.41 10.47 3.89
N LYS A 114 -11.54 10.00 3.37
CA LYS A 114 -12.80 10.75 3.32
C LYS A 114 -13.32 11.17 4.69
N ILE A 115 -13.22 10.30 5.70
CA ILE A 115 -13.66 10.66 7.05
C ILE A 115 -12.68 11.63 7.73
N LEU A 116 -11.36 11.41 7.57
CA LEU A 116 -10.32 12.18 8.25
C LEU A 116 -10.13 13.59 7.68
N LEU A 117 -10.52 13.84 6.42
CA LEU A 117 -10.63 15.19 5.86
C LEU A 117 -11.59 16.11 6.64
N ASN A 118 -12.49 15.54 7.45
CA ASN A 118 -13.43 16.29 8.29
C ASN A 118 -12.95 16.43 9.75
N HIS A 119 -11.72 15.98 10.07
CA HIS A 119 -11.19 16.10 11.42
C HIS A 119 -10.60 17.49 11.64
N PRO A 120 -11.02 18.25 12.68
CA PRO A 120 -10.62 19.65 12.85
C PRO A 120 -9.12 19.85 13.08
N ASP A 121 -8.43 18.83 13.60
CA ASP A 121 -7.00 18.93 13.92
C ASP A 121 -6.11 18.36 12.80
N ILE A 122 -6.66 17.99 11.64
CA ILE A 122 -5.91 17.46 10.49
C ILE A 122 -5.85 18.50 9.38
N GLU A 123 -4.68 18.67 8.79
CA GLU A 123 -4.44 19.52 7.61
C GLU A 123 -4.98 18.81 6.36
N PRO A 124 -6.10 19.26 5.76
CA PRO A 124 -6.75 18.52 4.68
C PRO A 124 -5.90 18.44 3.40
N ASN A 125 -4.97 19.37 3.20
CA ASN A 125 -4.07 19.40 2.05
C ASN A 125 -2.78 18.57 2.25
N ASN A 126 -2.56 18.05 3.45
CA ASN A 126 -1.34 17.33 3.84
C ASN A 126 -1.67 15.93 4.38
N ILE A 127 -2.50 15.17 3.66
CA ILE A 127 -2.81 13.76 3.99
C ILE A 127 -2.08 12.85 3.03
N PHE A 128 -1.12 12.10 3.56
CA PHE A 128 -0.26 11.15 2.85
C PHE A 128 -0.77 9.71 3.03
N ILE A 129 -0.35 8.81 2.13
CA ILE A 129 -0.47 7.37 2.35
C ILE A 129 0.92 6.75 2.40
N ALA A 130 1.16 5.87 3.37
CA ALA A 130 2.36 5.06 3.47
C ALA A 130 2.00 3.59 3.69
N GLY A 131 2.76 2.67 3.09
CA GLY A 131 2.48 1.24 3.28
C GLY A 131 3.69 0.35 3.07
N TRP A 132 3.63 -0.85 3.66
CA TRP A 132 4.72 -1.83 3.69
C TRP A 132 4.31 -3.10 2.97
N SER A 133 5.10 -3.57 2.00
CA SER A 133 4.84 -4.80 1.24
C SER A 133 3.46 -4.75 0.56
N PHE A 134 2.51 -5.56 0.96
CA PHE A 134 1.10 -5.48 0.59
C PHE A 134 0.53 -4.05 0.74
N GLY A 135 0.81 -3.39 1.86
CA GLY A 135 0.46 -1.98 2.07
C GLY A 135 1.22 -1.03 1.15
N GLY A 136 2.45 -1.38 0.77
CA GLY A 136 3.22 -0.66 -0.25
C GLY A 136 2.56 -0.73 -1.63
N SER A 137 2.06 -1.91 -2.01
CA SER A 137 1.22 -2.07 -3.21
C SER A 137 -0.05 -1.23 -3.12
N THR A 138 -0.71 -1.25 -1.95
CA THR A 138 -1.88 -0.39 -1.69
C THR A 138 -1.54 1.08 -1.90
N ALA A 139 -0.40 1.55 -1.40
CA ALA A 139 0.03 2.94 -1.54
C ALA A 139 0.31 3.32 -3.01
N ILE A 140 1.12 2.53 -3.73
CA ILE A 140 1.49 2.88 -5.11
C ILE A 140 0.27 2.87 -6.06
N TYR A 141 -0.60 1.84 -5.97
CA TYR A 141 -1.79 1.77 -6.83
C TYR A 141 -2.91 2.73 -6.41
N SER A 142 -2.85 3.35 -5.22
CA SER A 142 -3.73 4.46 -4.86
C SER A 142 -3.44 5.75 -5.64
N ALA A 143 -2.27 5.81 -6.34
CA ALA A 143 -1.94 6.86 -7.28
C ALA A 143 -2.50 6.61 -8.69
N TRP A 144 -3.07 5.44 -8.99
CA TRP A 144 -3.71 5.15 -10.27
C TRP A 144 -5.08 5.83 -10.34
N GLU A 145 -5.19 6.87 -11.17
CA GLU A 145 -6.38 7.75 -11.20
C GLU A 145 -7.70 7.03 -11.47
N PRO A 146 -7.80 6.02 -12.38
CA PRO A 146 -9.07 5.32 -12.57
C PRO A 146 -9.64 4.69 -11.30
N ILE A 147 -8.80 4.13 -10.42
CA ILE A 147 -9.24 3.61 -9.12
C ILE A 147 -9.56 4.75 -8.15
N ALA A 148 -8.72 5.76 -8.08
CA ALA A 148 -8.93 6.89 -7.20
C ALA A 148 -10.26 7.63 -7.50
N GLU A 149 -10.62 7.76 -8.77
CA GLU A 149 -11.91 8.34 -9.20
C GLU A 149 -13.12 7.49 -8.80
N LYS A 150 -12.97 6.16 -8.77
CA LYS A 150 -14.03 5.26 -8.33
C LYS A 150 -14.21 5.26 -6.83
N LEU A 151 -13.10 5.24 -6.08
CA LEU A 151 -13.12 5.19 -4.61
C LEU A 151 -13.41 6.56 -3.98
N ALA A 152 -13.02 7.65 -4.65
CA ALA A 152 -13.20 9.02 -4.19
C ALA A 152 -13.71 9.92 -5.33
N PRO A 153 -15.00 9.76 -5.71
CA PRO A 153 -15.59 10.46 -6.85
C PRO A 153 -15.74 11.97 -6.61
N ASP A 154 -15.75 12.41 -5.36
CA ASP A 154 -15.83 13.83 -4.99
C ASP A 154 -14.47 14.54 -5.08
N GLY A 155 -13.42 13.81 -5.49
CA GLY A 155 -12.11 14.36 -5.80
C GLY A 155 -11.09 14.32 -4.67
N GLU A 156 -11.36 13.62 -3.57
CA GLU A 156 -10.41 13.44 -2.48
C GLU A 156 -9.17 12.66 -2.96
N ARG A 157 -7.99 13.12 -2.65
CA ARG A 157 -6.73 12.51 -3.06
C ARG A 157 -5.67 12.62 -1.97
N PHE A 158 -4.83 11.59 -1.87
CA PHE A 158 -3.63 11.66 -1.04
C PHE A 158 -2.65 12.70 -1.59
N LYS A 159 -1.92 13.37 -0.71
CA LYS A 159 -0.90 14.37 -1.06
C LYS A 159 0.29 13.77 -1.77
N ALA A 160 0.76 12.62 -1.30
CA ALA A 160 1.83 11.82 -1.90
C ALA A 160 1.74 10.36 -1.41
N PHE A 161 2.50 9.47 -2.07
CA PHE A 161 2.40 8.02 -1.90
C PHE A 161 3.78 7.46 -1.56
N LEU A 162 3.92 6.87 -0.37
CA LEU A 162 5.17 6.28 0.13
C LEU A 162 5.02 4.76 0.22
N ALA A 163 5.80 4.03 -0.56
CA ALA A 163 5.71 2.58 -0.65
C ALA A 163 7.03 1.91 -0.25
N PHE A 164 6.99 1.10 0.79
CA PHE A 164 8.12 0.27 1.20
C PHE A 164 7.99 -1.11 0.57
N TYR A 165 8.99 -1.51 -0.18
CA TYR A 165 9.11 -2.80 -0.89
C TYR A 165 7.77 -3.31 -1.44
N PRO A 166 7.09 -2.46 -2.30
CA PRO A 166 5.78 -2.80 -2.83
C PRO A 166 5.83 -3.93 -3.85
N GLY A 167 4.76 -4.72 -3.92
CA GLY A 167 4.50 -5.58 -5.06
C GLY A 167 3.98 -4.76 -6.24
N ALA A 168 4.85 -4.37 -7.17
CA ALA A 168 4.50 -3.58 -8.35
C ALA A 168 4.13 -4.45 -9.55
N TYR A 169 3.36 -5.50 -9.33
CA TYR A 169 3.09 -6.56 -10.31
C TYR A 169 1.95 -6.30 -11.28
N MET A 170 1.17 -5.25 -11.08
CA MET A 170 0.00 -4.96 -11.89
C MET A 170 0.31 -3.87 -12.94
N TRP A 171 0.05 -4.17 -14.20
CA TRP A 171 0.25 -3.24 -15.33
C TRP A 171 -1.09 -2.80 -15.88
N PRO A 172 -1.56 -1.58 -15.61
CA PRO A 172 -2.81 -1.08 -16.15
C PRO A 172 -2.73 -0.78 -17.64
N GLU A 173 -3.72 -1.18 -18.43
CA GLU A 173 -3.85 -0.74 -19.83
C GLU A 173 -4.09 0.78 -19.92
N GLU A 174 -4.80 1.34 -18.96
CA GLU A 174 -5.01 2.79 -18.86
C GLU A 174 -3.93 3.39 -17.95
N MET A 175 -2.83 3.83 -18.53
CA MET A 175 -1.68 4.42 -17.85
C MET A 175 -1.95 5.89 -17.48
N ARG A 176 -2.97 6.12 -16.62
CA ARG A 176 -3.31 7.44 -16.11
C ARG A 176 -3.06 7.48 -14.60
N TRP A 177 -1.97 8.15 -14.25
CA TRP A 177 -1.45 8.21 -12.89
C TRP A 177 -1.49 9.64 -12.35
N SER A 178 -1.59 9.76 -11.04
CA SER A 178 -1.50 11.03 -10.35
C SER A 178 -0.16 11.73 -10.64
N SER A 179 -0.19 13.04 -10.86
CA SER A 179 1.02 13.85 -10.93
C SER A 179 1.66 14.11 -9.55
N ARG A 180 1.01 13.69 -8.48
CA ARG A 180 1.50 13.80 -7.10
C ARG A 180 2.63 12.79 -6.86
N PRO A 181 3.62 13.13 -6.01
CA PRO A 181 4.82 12.31 -5.84
C PRO A 181 4.54 10.90 -5.34
N ILE A 182 5.19 9.92 -5.96
CA ILE A 182 5.25 8.52 -5.53
C ILE A 182 6.72 8.20 -5.24
N LEU A 183 7.00 7.73 -4.03
CA LEU A 183 8.32 7.21 -3.67
C LEU A 183 8.21 5.73 -3.30
N SER A 184 8.98 4.89 -3.99
CA SER A 184 9.14 3.48 -3.66
C SER A 184 10.54 3.19 -3.12
N LEU A 185 10.63 2.48 -2.01
CA LEU A 185 11.84 2.07 -1.32
C LEU A 185 11.94 0.55 -1.39
N ILE A 186 12.96 -0.02 -2.06
CA ILE A 186 13.03 -1.47 -2.27
C ILE A 186 14.46 -1.98 -2.23
N GLY A 187 14.66 -3.24 -1.82
CA GLY A 187 15.94 -3.93 -1.81
C GLY A 187 16.27 -4.52 -3.19
N THR A 188 17.58 -4.54 -3.56
CA THR A 188 18.02 -5.15 -4.83
C THR A 188 17.89 -6.67 -4.84
N ASP A 189 17.92 -7.30 -3.68
CA ASP A 189 17.86 -8.76 -3.50
C ASP A 189 16.47 -9.23 -3.05
N ASP A 190 15.46 -8.36 -3.22
CA ASP A 190 14.08 -8.69 -2.89
C ASP A 190 13.52 -9.74 -3.86
N ASP A 191 13.41 -10.97 -3.37
CA ASP A 191 12.85 -12.11 -4.10
C ASP A 191 11.37 -12.38 -3.75
N TYR A 192 10.80 -11.59 -2.85
CA TYR A 192 9.37 -11.62 -2.51
C TYR A 192 8.57 -10.70 -3.42
N THR A 193 9.01 -9.45 -3.57
CA THR A 193 8.45 -8.43 -4.46
C THR A 193 9.58 -7.85 -5.33
N PRO A 194 9.98 -8.53 -6.42
CA PRO A 194 11.18 -8.20 -7.16
C PRO A 194 11.28 -6.73 -7.61
N ALA A 195 12.43 -6.10 -7.37
CA ALA A 195 12.69 -4.70 -7.71
C ALA A 195 12.54 -4.43 -9.21
N SER A 196 12.80 -5.42 -10.06
CA SER A 196 12.65 -5.31 -11.53
C SER A 196 11.24 -4.87 -11.95
N LEU A 197 10.20 -5.26 -11.21
CA LEU A 197 8.83 -4.83 -11.49
C LEU A 197 8.65 -3.31 -11.33
N LEU A 198 9.30 -2.72 -10.31
CA LEU A 198 9.31 -1.26 -10.11
C LEU A 198 10.21 -0.55 -11.12
N GLU A 199 11.34 -1.15 -11.48
CA GLU A 199 12.27 -0.59 -12.47
C GLU A 199 11.63 -0.50 -13.87
N GLU A 200 10.61 -1.33 -14.14
CA GLU A 200 9.79 -1.24 -15.35
C GLU A 200 8.59 -0.28 -15.17
N LEU A 201 7.83 -0.40 -14.08
CA LEU A 201 6.59 0.36 -13.88
C LEU A 201 6.86 1.85 -13.63
N SER A 202 7.86 2.20 -12.82
CA SER A 202 8.12 3.61 -12.44
C SER A 202 8.46 4.52 -13.64
N PRO A 203 9.34 4.12 -14.58
CA PRO A 203 9.55 4.88 -15.80
C PRO A 203 8.28 4.98 -16.68
N ALA A 204 7.46 3.93 -16.73
CA ALA A 204 6.21 3.94 -17.47
C ALA A 204 5.18 4.93 -16.88
N ILE A 205 5.08 5.00 -15.54
CA ILE A 205 4.30 6.01 -14.82
C ILE A 205 4.75 7.41 -15.22
N ASN A 206 6.05 7.69 -15.19
CA ASN A 206 6.62 8.99 -15.53
C ASN A 206 6.38 9.36 -17.00
N LYS A 207 6.53 8.40 -17.92
CA LYS A 207 6.22 8.60 -19.34
C LYS A 207 4.74 8.93 -19.57
N ALA A 208 3.86 8.44 -18.71
CA ALA A 208 2.42 8.72 -18.76
C ALA A 208 2.03 10.03 -18.04
N GLY A 209 2.98 10.83 -17.57
CA GLY A 209 2.74 12.11 -16.90
C GLY A 209 2.58 12.02 -15.38
N GLY A 210 2.81 10.86 -14.78
CA GLY A 210 2.90 10.69 -13.33
C GLY A 210 4.25 11.19 -12.77
N ASN A 211 4.46 11.01 -11.47
CA ASN A 211 5.67 11.46 -10.77
C ASN A 211 6.15 10.35 -9.81
N SER A 212 6.88 9.38 -10.33
CA SER A 212 7.35 8.20 -9.60
C SER A 212 8.87 8.16 -9.50
N SER A 213 9.38 7.86 -8.31
CA SER A 213 10.80 7.65 -8.02
C SER A 213 11.01 6.37 -7.22
N VAL A 214 12.18 5.74 -7.40
CA VAL A 214 12.56 4.51 -6.73
C VAL A 214 13.93 4.70 -6.08
N ILE A 215 14.06 4.31 -4.82
CA ILE A 215 15.35 4.18 -4.14
C ILE A 215 15.65 2.70 -3.97
N LEU A 216 16.74 2.25 -4.58
CA LEU A 216 17.26 0.89 -4.46
C LEU A 216 18.26 0.79 -3.29
N TYR A 217 18.03 -0.15 -2.38
CA TYR A 217 18.94 -0.47 -1.29
C TYR A 217 19.72 -1.72 -1.64
N GLN A 218 21.04 -1.55 -1.84
CA GLN A 218 21.92 -2.64 -2.25
C GLN A 218 22.00 -3.72 -1.18
N ASP A 219 22.15 -4.99 -1.61
CA ASP A 219 22.30 -6.18 -0.75
C ASP A 219 21.16 -6.29 0.29
N SER A 220 19.95 -5.94 -0.09
CA SER A 220 18.80 -5.88 0.81
C SER A 220 17.67 -6.75 0.29
N HIS A 221 17.18 -7.65 1.13
CA HIS A 221 16.01 -8.49 0.90
C HIS A 221 14.72 -7.75 1.26
N HIS A 222 13.58 -8.43 1.10
CA HIS A 222 12.28 -7.93 1.51
C HIS A 222 12.27 -7.54 2.99
N SER A 223 11.51 -6.50 3.34
CA SER A 223 11.45 -6.00 4.73
C SER A 223 12.83 -5.70 5.35
N PHE A 224 13.74 -5.11 4.59
CA PHE A 224 15.11 -4.76 4.99
C PHE A 224 15.17 -3.84 6.22
N ASP A 225 14.08 -3.20 6.55
CA ASP A 225 13.91 -2.28 7.67
C ASP A 225 13.57 -2.98 9.01
N ARG A 226 13.46 -4.31 9.04
CA ARG A 226 13.29 -5.12 10.25
C ARG A 226 14.56 -5.09 11.11
N VAL A 227 14.47 -5.64 12.31
CA VAL A 227 15.61 -5.85 13.22
C VAL A 227 16.10 -7.31 13.20
N ASP A 228 15.24 -8.22 12.72
CA ASP A 228 15.55 -9.65 12.66
C ASP A 228 16.55 -9.94 11.53
N PRO A 229 17.46 -10.92 11.68
CA PRO A 229 18.34 -11.34 10.59
C PRO A 229 17.53 -11.87 9.39
N VAL A 230 18.17 -11.91 8.21
CA VAL A 230 17.57 -12.48 7.01
C VAL A 230 17.18 -13.93 7.26
N ALA A 231 15.94 -14.26 6.98
CA ALA A 231 15.37 -15.60 7.11
C ALA A 231 14.55 -15.96 5.87
N TYR A 232 14.47 -17.24 5.56
CA TYR A 232 13.67 -17.79 4.47
C TYR A 232 12.27 -18.18 4.97
N LEU A 233 11.24 -17.72 4.29
CA LEU A 233 9.83 -18.09 4.52
C LEU A 233 9.40 -19.11 3.45
N PRO A 234 9.33 -20.41 3.77
CA PRO A 234 9.17 -21.45 2.77
C PRO A 234 7.79 -21.49 2.08
N ASN A 235 6.76 -20.94 2.72
CA ASN A 235 5.39 -20.99 2.22
C ASN A 235 4.88 -19.64 1.68
N ALA A 236 5.74 -18.64 1.61
CA ALA A 236 5.34 -17.32 1.13
C ALA A 236 5.02 -17.36 -0.37
N VAL A 237 3.84 -16.89 -0.76
CA VAL A 237 3.50 -16.69 -2.17
C VAL A 237 4.16 -15.41 -2.64
N ALA A 238 5.25 -15.56 -3.38
CA ALA A 238 6.04 -14.47 -3.94
C ALA A 238 5.57 -14.07 -5.34
N LEU A 239 5.98 -12.90 -5.77
CA LEU A 239 5.66 -12.41 -7.12
C LEU A 239 6.67 -12.94 -8.14
N SER A 240 6.18 -13.33 -9.30
CA SER A 240 7.04 -13.56 -10.48
C SER A 240 7.62 -12.22 -10.95
N LYS A 241 8.65 -12.28 -11.81
CA LYS A 241 9.24 -11.08 -12.46
C LYS A 241 8.43 -10.59 -13.66
N GLN A 242 7.18 -11.00 -13.76
CA GLN A 242 6.28 -10.65 -14.85
C GLN A 242 5.04 -9.95 -14.30
N HIS A 243 4.59 -8.90 -15.00
CA HIS A 243 3.37 -8.18 -14.62
C HIS A 243 2.11 -8.95 -15.04
N SER A 244 1.07 -8.87 -14.21
CA SER A 244 -0.30 -9.09 -14.63
C SER A 244 -0.83 -7.82 -15.32
N VAL A 245 -1.87 -7.97 -16.13
CA VAL A 245 -2.48 -6.86 -16.86
C VAL A 245 -3.83 -6.52 -16.22
N ILE A 246 -4.06 -5.22 -15.98
CA ILE A 246 -5.38 -4.70 -15.59
C ILE A 246 -5.99 -3.99 -16.79
N LYS A 247 -7.15 -4.47 -17.25
CA LYS A 247 -7.95 -3.83 -18.30
C LYS A 247 -8.63 -2.55 -17.79
N LYS A 248 -9.15 -1.76 -18.72
CA LYS A 248 -9.85 -0.50 -18.42
C LYS A 248 -11.08 -0.66 -17.51
N ASP A 249 -11.70 -1.83 -17.51
CA ASP A 249 -12.83 -2.17 -16.64
C ASP A 249 -12.42 -2.79 -15.29
N GLY A 250 -11.11 -2.80 -15.00
CA GLY A 250 -10.54 -3.37 -13.78
C GLY A 250 -10.31 -4.87 -13.83
N TYR A 251 -10.68 -5.55 -14.93
CA TYR A 251 -10.46 -6.98 -15.09
C TYR A 251 -8.98 -7.31 -15.15
N GLN A 252 -8.53 -8.26 -14.31
CA GLN A 252 -7.12 -8.61 -14.17
C GLN A 252 -6.84 -10.03 -14.68
N TYR A 253 -5.73 -10.19 -15.39
CA TYR A 253 -5.23 -11.48 -15.85
C TYR A 253 -3.70 -11.53 -15.86
N PHE A 254 -3.17 -12.75 -15.87
CA PHE A 254 -1.75 -13.04 -15.99
C PHE A 254 -1.54 -14.02 -17.16
N ASP A 255 -0.70 -13.63 -18.14
CA ASP A 255 -0.30 -14.49 -19.23
C ASP A 255 0.89 -15.35 -18.79
N GLY A 256 0.67 -16.63 -18.52
CA GLY A 256 1.69 -17.54 -18.02
C GLY A 256 2.76 -17.87 -19.07
N SER A 257 3.97 -18.18 -18.60
CA SER A 257 5.06 -18.67 -19.46
C SER A 257 4.77 -20.04 -20.10
N ASP A 258 3.75 -20.74 -19.61
CA ASP A 258 3.18 -21.97 -20.16
C ASP A 258 2.23 -21.72 -21.33
N GLY A 259 2.00 -20.45 -21.72
CA GLY A 259 1.09 -20.05 -22.78
C GLY A 259 -0.40 -20.03 -22.36
N VAL A 260 -0.70 -20.19 -21.08
CA VAL A 260 -2.06 -20.15 -20.54
C VAL A 260 -2.34 -18.78 -19.95
N ARG A 261 -3.54 -18.23 -20.20
CA ARG A 261 -4.04 -17.04 -19.52
C ARG A 261 -4.75 -17.44 -18.23
N TYR A 262 -4.31 -16.87 -17.14
CA TYR A 262 -4.91 -17.01 -15.81
C TYR A 262 -5.66 -15.77 -15.44
N GLU A 263 -6.94 -15.89 -15.18
CA GLU A 263 -7.77 -14.82 -14.63
C GLU A 263 -7.50 -14.67 -13.13
N MET A 264 -7.71 -13.45 -12.56
CA MET A 264 -7.32 -13.15 -11.19
C MET A 264 -8.44 -12.41 -10.42
N ASN A 265 -9.68 -12.47 -10.89
CA ASN A 265 -10.78 -11.60 -10.40
C ASN A 265 -11.61 -12.26 -9.29
N THR A 266 -11.35 -13.54 -8.99
CA THR A 266 -11.97 -14.29 -7.88
C THR A 266 -10.91 -15.02 -7.06
N PRO A 267 -11.22 -15.41 -5.81
CA PRO A 267 -10.32 -16.24 -4.99
C PRO A 267 -9.90 -17.54 -5.69
N GLU A 268 -10.85 -18.22 -6.33
CA GLU A 268 -10.62 -19.49 -7.03
C GLU A 268 -9.66 -19.34 -8.21
N GLU A 269 -9.81 -18.27 -9.00
CA GLU A 269 -8.94 -17.96 -10.12
C GLU A 269 -7.51 -17.68 -9.65
N ARG A 270 -7.34 -16.87 -8.58
CA ARG A 270 -6.03 -16.57 -8.01
C ARG A 270 -5.37 -17.81 -7.41
N ILE A 271 -6.12 -18.64 -6.69
CA ILE A 271 -5.61 -19.93 -6.17
C ILE A 271 -5.15 -20.84 -7.31
N LYS A 272 -5.90 -20.88 -8.42
CA LYS A 272 -5.51 -21.66 -9.61
C LYS A 272 -4.18 -21.18 -10.20
N LEU A 273 -3.94 -19.86 -10.27
CA LEU A 273 -2.65 -19.30 -10.68
C LEU A 273 -1.52 -19.71 -9.72
N ILE A 274 -1.74 -19.62 -8.41
CA ILE A 274 -0.74 -20.05 -7.42
C ILE A 274 -0.42 -21.53 -7.57
N GLN A 275 -1.43 -22.38 -7.73
CA GLN A 275 -1.28 -23.84 -7.89
C GLN A 275 -0.64 -24.24 -9.22
N SER A 276 -0.63 -23.37 -10.24
CA SER A 276 0.05 -23.65 -11.51
C SER A 276 1.58 -23.69 -11.38
N GLY A 277 2.13 -23.16 -10.27
CA GLY A 277 3.57 -23.05 -10.06
C GLY A 277 4.21 -21.83 -10.73
N LEU A 278 3.41 -20.95 -11.34
CA LEU A 278 3.91 -19.71 -11.97
C LEU A 278 4.17 -18.60 -10.94
N ALA A 279 3.47 -18.64 -9.79
CA ALA A 279 3.82 -17.85 -8.63
C ALA A 279 4.92 -18.58 -7.84
N PRO A 280 6.10 -17.96 -7.63
CA PRO A 280 7.15 -18.59 -6.81
C PRO A 280 6.67 -18.80 -5.38
N ILE A 281 7.10 -19.90 -4.76
CA ILE A 281 6.82 -20.17 -3.35
C ILE A 281 8.12 -20.12 -2.58
N GLY A 282 8.12 -19.35 -1.50
CA GLY A 282 9.26 -19.06 -0.66
C GLY A 282 9.97 -17.75 -1.03
N ALA A 283 10.39 -17.02 -0.01
CA ALA A 283 11.10 -15.76 -0.16
C ALA A 283 11.96 -15.46 1.06
N HIS A 284 12.96 -14.60 0.88
CA HIS A 284 13.80 -14.09 1.96
C HIS A 284 13.32 -12.73 2.45
N LEU A 285 13.37 -12.53 3.76
CA LEU A 285 13.11 -11.23 4.37
C LEU A 285 14.02 -11.03 5.60
N GLY A 286 14.36 -9.80 5.89
CA GLY A 286 15.13 -9.49 7.09
C GLY A 286 16.05 -8.28 6.93
N CYS A 287 16.72 -7.96 8.03
CA CYS A 287 17.42 -6.72 8.22
C CYS A 287 18.65 -6.53 7.32
N ASN A 288 18.72 -5.33 6.74
CA ASN A 288 19.97 -4.68 6.36
C ASN A 288 20.09 -3.37 7.15
N TRP A 289 20.95 -3.33 8.17
CA TRP A 289 21.07 -2.19 9.08
C TRP A 289 21.37 -0.85 8.37
N LYS A 290 22.16 -0.88 7.31
CA LYS A 290 22.48 0.31 6.51
C LYS A 290 21.25 0.80 5.77
N ALA A 291 20.52 -0.09 5.12
CA ALA A 291 19.28 0.21 4.41
C ALA A 291 18.20 0.69 5.38
N ARG A 292 18.00 0.00 6.52
CA ARG A 292 17.07 0.40 7.58
C ARG A 292 17.31 1.84 8.04
N LYS A 293 18.56 2.17 8.43
CA LYS A 293 18.90 3.53 8.88
C LYS A 293 18.66 4.57 7.79
N LYS A 294 18.98 4.23 6.54
CA LYS A 294 18.79 5.15 5.41
C LYS A 294 17.33 5.34 5.08
N SER A 295 16.51 4.27 5.08
CA SER A 295 15.09 4.35 4.76
C SER A 295 14.30 5.18 5.77
N MET A 296 14.66 5.17 7.05
CA MET A 296 14.09 6.06 8.07
C MET A 296 14.25 7.53 7.70
N LYS A 297 15.42 7.90 7.17
CA LYS A 297 15.71 9.26 6.73
C LYS A 297 15.03 9.58 5.41
N ASP A 298 15.15 8.70 4.42
CA ASP A 298 14.63 8.93 3.07
C ASP A 298 13.09 9.07 3.09
N SER A 299 12.40 8.23 3.87
CA SER A 299 10.95 8.28 4.01
C SER A 299 10.45 9.55 4.71
N LEU A 300 11.13 9.96 5.78
CA LEU A 300 10.79 11.19 6.48
C LEU A 300 11.05 12.43 5.61
N ASN A 301 12.20 12.50 4.95
CA ASN A 301 12.53 13.59 4.04
C ASN A 301 11.47 13.72 2.94
N PHE A 302 11.04 12.60 2.36
CA PHE A 302 9.99 12.60 1.34
C PHE A 302 8.69 13.23 1.85
N LEU A 303 8.27 12.90 3.06
CA LEU A 303 7.05 13.50 3.65
C LEU A 303 7.23 15.00 3.88
N ILE A 304 8.37 15.42 4.44
CA ILE A 304 8.65 16.83 4.73
C ILE A 304 8.74 17.67 3.46
N GLU A 305 9.45 17.18 2.43
CA GLU A 305 9.63 17.88 1.15
C GLU A 305 8.32 18.05 0.36
N ASN A 306 7.30 17.26 0.69
CA ASN A 306 6.00 17.31 0.03
C ASN A 306 4.91 17.96 0.89
N LEU A 307 5.22 18.57 2.03
CA LEU A 307 4.27 19.42 2.75
C LEU A 307 3.88 20.64 1.89
N SER A 308 2.61 20.99 1.94
CA SER A 308 2.15 22.32 1.47
C SER A 308 2.35 23.34 2.59
N ASP A 309 2.67 24.57 2.21
CA ASP A 309 2.67 25.73 3.10
C ASP A 309 1.28 26.01 3.67
#